data_75e8e46553bda418009f8c19a04af78d
#
_entry.id   75e8e46553bda418009f8c19a04af78d
#
_cell.length_a   1.000
_cell.length_b   1.000
_cell.length_c   1.000
_cell.angle_alpha   90.00
_cell.angle_beta   90.00
_cell.angle_gamma   90.00
#
_symmetry.space_group_name_H-M   'P 1'
#
loop_
_entity.id
_entity.type
_entity.pdbx_description
1 polymer ?
#
loop_
_entity_poly.entity_id
_entity_poly.type
_entity_poly.pdbx_seq_one_letter_code
_entity_poly.pdbx_strand_id
1 'polypeptide(L)'
;METTIPTVSVVIPTRNRPDLVCHAVRSVLAQTYSDFEIVVVVDGPDQATVEALQRLGDPRIRVVALADNVGGAEARNVGARNARGAWIALLDDDDEWLPRKLELQMQAAEQSPTDKVLVVSRFFFRSDGKPDVNSPKILPHDRSRISEYPFASHSGFQTSVFVCPRALFLSVPFVKGLPGMQDIDWFLRVMADPDAQILVVPEPLSIYNSPAGRQTITTGLTWEKPLAWAQSNRHLMTSRAYSLFIVRSCVEKAAAQRSGLRGFWTLFRECMFRGSPDPHIIFLFFTRYAFTEDRRHQIRDFFRRTASRKMDQPAYPARPGS
;
A
#
# COMPACT_ATOMS: atom_id res chain seq x y z
N MET A 1 3.95 35.74 -17.31
CA MET A 1 3.72 34.35 -17.73
C MET A 1 2.43 33.89 -17.06
N GLU A 2 1.40 33.62 -17.84
CA GLU A 2 0.20 32.96 -17.31
C GLU A 2 0.62 31.61 -16.74
N THR A 3 0.44 31.44 -15.44
CA THR A 3 0.64 30.14 -14.81
C THR A 3 -0.50 29.23 -15.22
N THR A 4 -0.28 28.41 -16.25
CA THR A 4 -1.24 27.37 -16.63
C THR A 4 -1.51 26.49 -15.41
N ILE A 5 -2.80 26.20 -15.16
CA ILE A 5 -3.20 25.28 -14.08
C ILE A 5 -2.76 23.89 -14.53
N PRO A 6 -1.93 23.16 -13.75
CA PRO A 6 -1.49 21.81 -14.13
C PRO A 6 -2.65 20.82 -14.08
N THR A 7 -2.61 19.78 -14.91
CA THR A 7 -3.62 18.73 -14.88
C THR A 7 -3.48 17.85 -13.64
N VAL A 8 -2.25 17.50 -13.24
CA VAL A 8 -1.97 16.60 -12.12
C VAL A 8 -1.21 17.32 -11.02
N SER A 9 -1.61 17.14 -9.77
CA SER A 9 -0.81 17.49 -8.60
C SER A 9 -0.30 16.23 -7.91
N VAL A 10 1.03 16.07 -7.88
CA VAL A 10 1.68 14.99 -7.15
C VAL A 10 1.85 15.43 -5.70
N VAL A 11 1.30 14.68 -4.76
CA VAL A 11 1.36 14.98 -3.32
C VAL A 11 2.33 14.03 -2.64
N ILE A 12 3.37 14.61 -2.00
CA ILE A 12 4.43 13.87 -1.31
C ILE A 12 4.51 14.35 0.15
N PRO A 13 4.01 13.58 1.14
CA PRO A 13 4.26 13.87 2.54
C PRO A 13 5.67 13.43 2.92
N THR A 14 6.38 14.23 3.72
CA THR A 14 7.71 13.87 4.22
C THR A 14 7.96 14.43 5.61
N ARG A 15 8.89 13.83 6.36
CA ARG A 15 9.33 14.32 7.65
C ARG A 15 10.73 13.82 7.98
N ASN A 16 11.67 14.73 8.22
CA ASN A 16 13.07 14.45 8.64
C ASN A 16 13.79 13.46 7.69
N ARG A 17 13.54 13.56 6.38
CA ARG A 17 14.07 12.63 5.36
C ARG A 17 14.48 13.38 4.08
N PRO A 18 15.41 14.34 4.14
CA PRO A 18 15.74 15.20 2.98
C PRO A 18 16.23 14.40 1.77
N ASP A 19 17.04 13.36 1.98
CA ASP A 19 17.59 12.56 0.87
C ASP A 19 16.52 11.71 0.20
N LEU A 20 15.64 11.06 0.97
CA LEU A 20 14.57 10.21 0.45
C LEU A 20 13.56 11.03 -0.35
N VAL A 21 13.06 12.14 0.22
CA VAL A 21 12.10 12.98 -0.50
C VAL A 21 12.70 13.60 -1.76
N CYS A 22 13.98 13.98 -1.75
CA CYS A 22 14.66 14.46 -2.96
C CYS A 22 14.78 13.36 -4.03
N HIS A 23 14.97 12.10 -3.64
CA HIS A 23 14.95 10.97 -4.56
C HIS A 23 13.55 10.76 -5.16
N ALA A 24 12.52 10.73 -4.33
CA ALA A 24 11.13 10.64 -4.77
C ALA A 24 10.77 11.78 -5.75
N VAL A 25 11.09 13.03 -5.40
CA VAL A 25 10.85 14.20 -6.28
C VAL A 25 11.56 14.06 -7.62
N ARG A 26 12.83 13.62 -7.65
CA ARG A 26 13.54 13.39 -8.92
C ARG A 26 12.86 12.35 -9.78
N SER A 27 12.29 11.30 -9.22
CA SER A 27 11.54 10.30 -9.97
C SER A 27 10.27 10.86 -10.62
N VAL A 28 9.63 11.85 -9.97
CA VAL A 28 8.50 12.61 -10.55
C VAL A 28 8.98 13.55 -11.65
N LEU A 29 10.08 14.26 -11.45
CA LEU A 29 10.63 15.17 -12.46
C LEU A 29 11.07 14.42 -13.74
N ALA A 30 11.37 13.13 -13.64
CA ALA A 30 11.73 12.24 -14.75
C ALA A 30 10.53 11.63 -15.50
N GLN A 31 9.27 12.02 -15.16
CA GLN A 31 8.09 11.51 -15.84
C GLN A 31 8.00 11.99 -17.29
N THR A 32 7.54 11.10 -18.18
CA THR A 32 7.28 11.43 -19.61
C THR A 32 6.06 12.34 -19.77
N TYR A 33 5.11 12.30 -18.86
CA TYR A 33 4.01 13.25 -18.77
C TYR A 33 4.47 14.54 -18.10
N SER A 34 4.29 15.70 -18.73
CA SER A 34 4.93 16.97 -18.31
C SER A 34 3.97 17.94 -17.58
N ASP A 35 2.65 17.76 -17.72
CA ASP A 35 1.64 18.70 -17.20
C ASP A 35 1.28 18.38 -15.75
N PHE A 36 2.22 18.62 -14.84
CA PHE A 36 2.05 18.41 -13.40
C PHE A 36 2.74 19.48 -12.55
N GLU A 37 2.29 19.60 -11.30
CA GLU A 37 3.02 20.20 -10.19
C GLU A 37 3.35 19.13 -9.14
N ILE A 38 4.31 19.43 -8.26
CA ILE A 38 4.69 18.60 -7.11
C ILE A 38 4.42 19.42 -5.85
N VAL A 39 3.52 18.93 -4.99
CA VAL A 39 3.22 19.52 -3.68
C VAL A 39 3.86 18.66 -2.61
N VAL A 40 5.02 19.10 -2.11
CA VAL A 40 5.72 18.42 -1.01
C VAL A 40 5.25 19.00 0.30
N VAL A 41 4.68 18.19 1.18
CA VAL A 41 4.23 18.59 2.51
C VAL A 41 5.25 18.13 3.54
N VAL A 42 5.99 19.08 4.12
CA VAL A 42 6.95 18.84 5.20
C VAL A 42 6.18 18.86 6.53
N ASP A 43 6.04 17.71 7.15
CA ASP A 43 5.17 17.47 8.31
C ASP A 43 5.84 17.81 9.63
N GLY A 44 5.82 19.09 9.94
CA GLY A 44 6.42 19.70 11.13
C GLY A 44 7.72 20.46 10.84
N PRO A 45 8.37 21.03 11.88
CA PRO A 45 9.60 21.79 11.74
C PRO A 45 10.74 20.91 11.20
N ASP A 46 11.17 21.16 9.96
CA ASP A 46 12.26 20.43 9.30
C ASP A 46 12.91 21.30 8.22
N GLN A 47 13.72 22.25 8.67
CA GLN A 47 14.38 23.22 7.80
C GLN A 47 15.36 22.53 6.83
N ALA A 48 16.01 21.46 7.24
CA ALA A 48 16.96 20.72 6.40
C ALA A 48 16.27 20.13 5.16
N THR A 49 15.07 19.57 5.32
CA THR A 49 14.26 19.05 4.20
C THR A 49 13.79 20.19 3.30
N VAL A 50 13.33 21.32 3.86
CA VAL A 50 12.92 22.49 3.06
C VAL A 50 14.08 23.00 2.19
N GLU A 51 15.27 23.17 2.76
CA GLU A 51 16.45 23.62 2.03
C GLU A 51 16.90 22.62 0.96
N ALA A 52 16.82 21.32 1.25
CA ALA A 52 17.16 20.28 0.28
C ALA A 52 16.22 20.33 -0.94
N LEU A 53 14.93 20.53 -0.73
CA LEU A 53 13.94 20.67 -1.80
C LEU A 53 14.14 21.97 -2.61
N GLN A 54 14.43 23.09 -1.94
CA GLN A 54 14.73 24.35 -2.61
C GLN A 54 15.95 24.28 -3.54
N ARG A 55 17.00 23.50 -3.14
CA ARG A 55 18.19 23.29 -3.97
C ARG A 55 17.92 22.51 -5.27
N LEU A 56 16.79 21.81 -5.40
CA LEU A 56 16.39 21.17 -6.67
C LEU A 56 16.07 22.19 -7.77
N GLY A 57 15.61 23.39 -7.41
CA GLY A 57 15.48 24.53 -8.31
C GLY A 57 14.42 24.40 -9.42
N ASP A 58 13.54 23.40 -9.36
CA ASP A 58 12.50 23.22 -10.40
C ASP A 58 11.23 23.98 -9.99
N PRO A 59 10.68 24.86 -10.87
CA PRO A 59 9.52 25.71 -10.56
C PRO A 59 8.21 24.94 -10.35
N ARG A 60 8.14 23.67 -10.76
CA ARG A 60 6.99 22.79 -10.52
C ARG A 60 6.90 22.32 -9.06
N ILE A 61 7.97 22.46 -8.26
CA ILE A 61 8.01 22.04 -6.86
C ILE A 61 7.45 23.15 -5.98
N ARG A 62 6.44 22.82 -5.19
CA ARG A 62 5.87 23.67 -4.15
C ARG A 62 6.01 22.99 -2.80
N VAL A 63 6.68 23.65 -1.88
CA VAL A 63 6.87 23.16 -0.51
C VAL A 63 5.81 23.80 0.41
N VAL A 64 5.10 22.95 1.13
CA VAL A 64 4.16 23.33 2.19
C VAL A 64 4.74 22.84 3.51
N ALA A 65 5.42 23.75 4.25
CA ALA A 65 5.99 23.43 5.56
C ALA A 65 4.94 23.66 6.65
N LEU A 66 4.69 22.63 7.45
CA LEU A 66 3.75 22.69 8.57
C LEU A 66 4.47 23.10 9.85
N ALA A 67 3.79 23.88 10.71
CA ALA A 67 4.32 24.27 12.01
C ALA A 67 4.43 23.08 12.97
N ASP A 68 3.50 22.13 12.86
CA ASP A 68 3.39 20.97 13.74
C ASP A 68 3.33 19.66 12.94
N ASN A 69 3.74 18.57 13.60
CA ASN A 69 3.54 17.22 13.06
C ASN A 69 2.07 16.81 13.16
N VAL A 70 1.42 16.65 12.02
CA VAL A 70 0.02 16.24 11.91
C VAL A 70 -0.16 14.78 11.50
N GLY A 71 0.94 14.11 11.11
CA GLY A 71 0.98 12.72 10.64
C GLY A 71 0.68 12.58 9.15
N GLY A 72 1.19 11.51 8.53
CA GLY A 72 1.17 11.31 7.07
C GLY A 72 -0.23 11.37 6.44
N ALA A 73 -1.27 10.89 7.12
CA ALA A 73 -2.65 10.99 6.63
C ALA A 73 -3.08 12.45 6.44
N GLU A 74 -2.91 13.29 7.48
CA GLU A 74 -3.29 14.70 7.38
C GLU A 74 -2.34 15.49 6.49
N ALA A 75 -1.07 15.14 6.44
CA ALA A 75 -0.13 15.76 5.50
C ALA A 75 -0.57 15.54 4.04
N ARG A 76 -1.06 14.34 3.67
CA ARG A 76 -1.65 14.09 2.33
C ARG A 76 -2.90 14.93 2.09
N ASN A 77 -3.77 15.08 3.10
CA ASN A 77 -4.95 15.94 3.01
C ASN A 77 -4.56 17.41 2.80
N VAL A 78 -3.56 17.90 3.53
CA VAL A 78 -3.03 19.26 3.34
C VAL A 78 -2.50 19.43 1.92
N GLY A 79 -1.74 18.48 1.42
CA GLY A 79 -1.23 18.49 0.05
C GLY A 79 -2.35 18.59 -0.99
N ALA A 80 -3.40 17.76 -0.86
CA ALA A 80 -4.54 17.79 -1.77
C ALA A 80 -5.36 19.08 -1.71
N ARG A 81 -5.49 19.69 -0.52
CA ARG A 81 -6.13 21.03 -0.38
C ARG A 81 -5.31 22.14 -1.06
N ASN A 82 -3.99 22.04 -1.01
CA ASN A 82 -3.06 22.98 -1.64
C ASN A 82 -2.83 22.69 -3.14
N ALA A 83 -3.26 21.55 -3.64
CA ALA A 83 -3.14 21.15 -5.03
C ALA A 83 -3.99 22.05 -5.94
N ARG A 84 -3.47 22.35 -7.14
CA ARG A 84 -4.16 23.13 -8.18
C ARG A 84 -4.69 22.25 -9.30
N GLY A 85 -4.09 21.07 -9.51
CA GLY A 85 -4.48 20.13 -10.55
C GLY A 85 -5.87 19.52 -10.33
N ALA A 86 -6.49 19.12 -11.42
CA ALA A 86 -7.76 18.40 -11.39
C ALA A 86 -7.61 16.96 -10.85
N TRP A 87 -6.41 16.41 -10.92
CA TRP A 87 -6.06 15.06 -10.46
C TRP A 87 -5.03 15.11 -9.33
N ILE A 88 -5.19 14.20 -8.36
CA ILE A 88 -4.21 13.94 -7.31
C ILE A 88 -3.51 12.62 -7.60
N ALA A 89 -2.19 12.64 -7.58
CA ALA A 89 -1.35 11.46 -7.60
C ALA A 89 -0.54 11.41 -6.30
N LEU A 90 -0.55 10.27 -5.59
CA LEU A 90 0.11 10.13 -4.30
C LEU A 90 1.46 9.43 -4.46
N LEU A 91 2.48 9.91 -3.74
CA LEU A 91 3.80 9.28 -3.66
C LEU A 91 4.32 9.41 -2.22
N ASP A 92 4.75 8.31 -1.62
CA ASP A 92 5.43 8.33 -0.32
C ASP A 92 6.91 8.71 -0.53
N ASP A 93 7.50 9.40 0.44
CA ASP A 93 8.85 9.99 0.33
C ASP A 93 9.99 8.96 0.20
N ASP A 94 9.70 7.69 0.44
CA ASP A 94 10.64 6.57 0.38
C ASP A 94 10.39 5.60 -0.79
N ASP A 95 9.46 5.95 -1.69
CA ASP A 95 9.15 5.21 -2.91
C ASP A 95 9.68 5.95 -4.16
N GLU A 96 9.62 5.27 -5.31
CA GLU A 96 10.09 5.77 -6.59
C GLU A 96 9.08 5.48 -7.69
N TRP A 97 8.88 6.43 -8.61
CA TRP A 97 8.08 6.23 -9.81
C TRP A 97 8.92 5.88 -11.02
N LEU A 98 8.42 4.99 -11.86
CA LEU A 98 9.00 4.72 -13.18
C LEU A 98 8.53 5.77 -14.20
N PRO A 99 9.34 6.07 -15.24
CA PRO A 99 9.14 7.25 -16.09
C PRO A 99 7.76 7.40 -16.74
N ARG A 100 7.08 6.30 -17.06
CA ARG A 100 5.78 6.32 -17.77
C ARG A 100 4.55 6.27 -16.87
N LYS A 101 4.73 6.42 -15.55
CA LYS A 101 3.60 6.21 -14.61
C LYS A 101 2.45 7.19 -14.84
N LEU A 102 2.72 8.48 -14.82
CA LEU A 102 1.67 9.48 -15.03
C LEU A 102 1.05 9.37 -16.43
N GLU A 103 1.86 9.18 -17.46
CA GLU A 103 1.39 8.98 -18.84
C GLU A 103 0.35 7.87 -18.93
N LEU A 104 0.69 6.68 -18.48
CA LEU A 104 -0.19 5.50 -18.61
C LEU A 104 -1.41 5.57 -17.70
N GLN A 105 -1.27 6.12 -16.49
CA GLN A 105 -2.42 6.25 -15.60
C GLN A 105 -3.38 7.37 -16.06
N MET A 106 -2.88 8.46 -16.62
CA MET A 106 -3.74 9.50 -17.19
C MET A 106 -4.45 9.04 -18.47
N GLN A 107 -3.78 8.27 -19.33
CA GLN A 107 -4.43 7.62 -20.48
C GLN A 107 -5.56 6.67 -20.04
N ALA A 108 -5.36 5.91 -18.97
CA ALA A 108 -6.41 5.07 -18.40
C ALA A 108 -7.55 5.92 -17.80
N ALA A 109 -7.22 7.02 -17.13
CA ALA A 109 -8.19 7.94 -16.53
C ALA A 109 -9.13 8.58 -17.57
N GLU A 110 -8.61 8.96 -18.75
CA GLU A 110 -9.36 9.52 -19.86
C GLU A 110 -10.44 8.56 -20.42
N GLN A 111 -10.24 7.25 -20.22
CA GLN A 111 -11.21 6.23 -20.65
C GLN A 111 -12.31 5.96 -19.60
N SER A 112 -12.24 6.62 -18.44
CA SER A 112 -13.22 6.43 -17.38
C SER A 112 -14.56 7.08 -17.75
N PRO A 113 -15.68 6.35 -17.62
CA PRO A 113 -17.01 6.93 -17.83
C PRO A 113 -17.51 7.74 -16.61
N THR A 114 -16.75 7.81 -15.53
CA THR A 114 -17.12 8.46 -14.27
C THR A 114 -15.98 9.30 -13.72
N ASP A 115 -16.34 10.37 -13.00
CA ASP A 115 -15.42 11.20 -12.19
C ASP A 115 -15.10 10.60 -10.81
N LYS A 116 -15.71 9.46 -10.46
CA LYS A 116 -15.43 8.70 -9.24
C LYS A 116 -14.51 7.51 -9.54
N VAL A 117 -13.33 7.79 -10.07
CA VAL A 117 -12.39 6.75 -10.49
C VAL A 117 -11.11 6.77 -9.67
N LEU A 118 -10.66 5.60 -9.25
CA LEU A 118 -9.34 5.36 -8.70
C LEU A 118 -8.51 4.60 -9.74
N VAL A 119 -7.48 5.25 -10.28
CA VAL A 119 -6.53 4.62 -11.20
C VAL A 119 -5.33 4.13 -10.40
N VAL A 120 -5.00 2.86 -10.55
CA VAL A 120 -3.89 2.21 -9.87
C VAL A 120 -3.00 1.47 -10.88
N SER A 121 -1.81 1.09 -10.47
CA SER A 121 -0.90 0.26 -11.26
C SER A 121 -0.32 -0.88 -10.44
N ARG A 122 0.34 -1.81 -11.10
CA ARG A 122 1.29 -2.68 -10.40
C ARG A 122 2.51 -1.87 -9.95
N PHE A 123 3.31 -2.50 -9.09
CA PHE A 123 4.56 -1.93 -8.59
C PHE A 123 5.59 -3.05 -8.36
N PHE A 124 6.86 -2.68 -8.32
CA PHE A 124 7.91 -3.56 -7.85
C PHE A 124 8.05 -3.44 -6.33
N PHE A 125 7.99 -4.56 -5.64
CA PHE A 125 8.37 -4.65 -4.24
C PHE A 125 9.87 -4.93 -4.18
N ARG A 126 10.64 -3.97 -3.69
CA ARG A 126 12.09 -4.02 -3.55
C ARG A 126 12.49 -4.23 -2.10
N SER A 127 13.33 -5.24 -1.87
CA SER A 127 13.88 -5.56 -0.55
C SER A 127 15.36 -5.91 -0.71
N ASP A 128 16.19 -5.50 0.26
CA ASP A 128 17.63 -5.69 0.21
C ASP A 128 18.04 -7.15 -0.08
N GLY A 129 18.95 -7.32 -1.02
CA GLY A 129 19.52 -8.61 -1.39
C GLY A 129 18.56 -9.58 -2.09
N LYS A 130 17.38 -9.12 -2.53
CA LYS A 130 16.41 -9.93 -3.26
C LYS A 130 16.05 -9.29 -4.59
N PRO A 131 15.72 -10.10 -5.63
CA PRO A 131 15.18 -9.56 -6.87
C PRO A 131 13.86 -8.81 -6.63
N ASP A 132 13.62 -7.75 -7.40
CA ASP A 132 12.36 -7.01 -7.38
C ASP A 132 11.17 -7.93 -7.73
N VAL A 133 10.09 -7.84 -6.96
CA VAL A 133 8.89 -8.66 -7.15
C VAL A 133 7.76 -7.81 -7.70
N ASN A 134 7.24 -8.15 -8.89
CA ASN A 134 6.06 -7.51 -9.46
C ASN A 134 4.82 -7.80 -8.59
N SER A 135 4.17 -6.76 -8.10
CA SER A 135 3.02 -6.80 -7.19
C SER A 135 1.97 -5.76 -7.63
N PRO A 136 0.68 -6.02 -7.41
CA PRO A 136 0.10 -7.28 -7.02
C PRO A 136 0.14 -8.32 -8.17
N LYS A 137 0.20 -9.60 -7.83
CA LYS A 137 0.12 -10.69 -8.83
C LYS A 137 -1.31 -10.89 -9.34
N ILE A 138 -2.29 -10.66 -8.46
CA ILE A 138 -3.73 -10.80 -8.76
C ILE A 138 -4.31 -9.38 -8.80
N LEU A 139 -4.99 -9.05 -9.89
CA LEU A 139 -5.69 -7.77 -10.06
C LEU A 139 -7.16 -7.92 -9.66
N PRO A 140 -7.82 -6.84 -9.18
CA PRO A 140 -9.24 -6.88 -8.88
C PRO A 140 -10.04 -7.08 -10.17
N HIS A 141 -11.00 -8.00 -10.15
CA HIS A 141 -11.86 -8.33 -11.28
C HIS A 141 -13.36 -8.43 -10.90
N ASP A 142 -13.64 -8.45 -9.61
CA ASP A 142 -15.01 -8.57 -9.09
C ASP A 142 -15.29 -7.43 -8.11
N ARG A 143 -16.14 -6.51 -8.54
CA ARG A 143 -16.53 -5.33 -7.75
C ARG A 143 -17.21 -5.71 -6.42
N SER A 144 -18.02 -6.76 -6.41
CA SER A 144 -18.74 -7.22 -5.22
C SER A 144 -17.79 -7.70 -4.10
N ARG A 145 -16.57 -8.07 -4.48
CA ARG A 145 -15.51 -8.57 -3.59
C ARG A 145 -14.35 -7.61 -3.43
N ILE A 146 -14.51 -6.37 -3.89
CA ILE A 146 -13.40 -5.39 -3.90
C ILE A 146 -12.79 -5.16 -2.50
N SER A 147 -13.59 -5.24 -1.43
CA SER A 147 -13.12 -5.12 -0.06
C SER A 147 -12.26 -6.29 0.43
N GLU A 148 -12.27 -7.42 -0.26
CA GLU A 148 -11.41 -8.57 0.03
C GLU A 148 -10.00 -8.37 -0.54
N TYR A 149 -9.90 -7.57 -1.59
CA TYR A 149 -8.69 -7.39 -2.38
C TYR A 149 -7.48 -6.92 -1.56
N PRO A 150 -7.56 -5.91 -0.66
CA PRO A 150 -6.42 -5.49 0.15
C PRO A 150 -5.86 -6.60 1.06
N PHE A 151 -6.66 -7.63 1.33
CA PHE A 151 -6.35 -8.69 2.30
C PHE A 151 -6.08 -10.06 1.66
N ALA A 152 -6.32 -10.24 0.37
CA ALA A 152 -6.04 -11.49 -0.29
C ALA A 152 -4.53 -11.72 -0.51
N SER A 153 -4.12 -12.97 -0.74
CA SER A 153 -2.72 -13.29 -1.01
C SER A 153 -2.27 -12.74 -2.35
N HIS A 154 -1.09 -12.11 -2.38
CA HIS A 154 -0.53 -11.53 -3.61
C HIS A 154 -1.39 -10.44 -4.26
N SER A 155 -2.22 -9.77 -3.48
CA SER A 155 -3.07 -8.65 -3.88
C SER A 155 -2.80 -7.42 -3.03
N GLY A 156 -3.56 -6.35 -3.26
CA GLY A 156 -3.45 -5.09 -2.54
C GLY A 156 -2.62 -4.05 -3.31
N PHE A 157 -2.88 -2.80 -2.98
CA PHE A 157 -2.17 -1.65 -3.51
C PHE A 157 -1.55 -0.87 -2.34
N GLN A 158 -0.60 -0.02 -2.65
CA GLN A 158 0.03 0.91 -1.71
C GLN A 158 -0.20 2.35 -2.18
N THR A 159 -0.01 3.32 -1.30
CA THR A 159 -0.34 4.73 -1.53
C THR A 159 0.27 5.28 -2.82
N SER A 160 1.53 4.96 -3.12
CA SER A 160 2.29 5.54 -4.25
C SER A 160 1.80 5.11 -5.64
N VAL A 161 0.81 4.22 -5.74
CA VAL A 161 0.18 3.86 -7.03
C VAL A 161 -1.14 4.59 -7.28
N PHE A 162 -1.68 5.33 -6.31
CA PHE A 162 -3.01 5.95 -6.40
C PHE A 162 -3.00 7.24 -7.22
N VAL A 163 -3.90 7.30 -8.20
CA VAL A 163 -4.27 8.52 -8.94
C VAL A 163 -5.79 8.62 -8.97
N CYS A 164 -6.35 9.76 -8.61
CA CYS A 164 -7.79 9.98 -8.62
C CYS A 164 -8.14 11.47 -8.88
N PRO A 165 -9.37 11.79 -9.30
CA PRO A 165 -9.83 13.16 -9.35
C PRO A 165 -9.68 13.86 -7.99
N ARG A 166 -9.21 15.10 -8.01
CA ARG A 166 -9.06 15.91 -6.78
C ARG A 166 -10.39 16.07 -6.03
N ALA A 167 -11.50 16.19 -6.74
CA ALA A 167 -12.83 16.25 -6.14
C ALA A 167 -13.16 15.00 -5.33
N LEU A 168 -12.87 13.80 -5.86
CA LEU A 168 -13.02 12.53 -5.15
C LEU A 168 -12.14 12.48 -3.89
N PHE A 169 -10.86 12.86 -4.02
CA PHE A 169 -9.96 12.87 -2.86
C PHE A 169 -10.45 13.80 -1.74
N LEU A 170 -10.92 15.00 -2.09
CA LEU A 170 -11.42 15.97 -1.11
C LEU A 170 -12.75 15.56 -0.48
N SER A 171 -13.59 14.80 -1.18
CA SER A 171 -14.85 14.26 -0.63
C SER A 171 -14.61 13.09 0.32
N VAL A 172 -13.52 12.33 0.12
CA VAL A 172 -13.13 11.19 0.96
C VAL A 172 -11.68 11.38 1.45
N PRO A 173 -11.41 12.31 2.37
CA PRO A 173 -10.03 12.54 2.84
C PRO A 173 -9.51 11.36 3.69
N PHE A 174 -8.20 11.24 3.82
CA PHE A 174 -7.60 10.31 4.78
C PHE A 174 -8.03 10.61 6.22
N VAL A 175 -8.23 9.58 7.03
CA VAL A 175 -8.62 9.75 8.45
C VAL A 175 -7.42 10.23 9.26
N LYS A 176 -7.52 11.45 9.81
CA LYS A 176 -6.48 12.04 10.66
C LYS A 176 -6.26 11.19 11.91
N GLY A 177 -4.99 10.97 12.27
CA GLY A 177 -4.61 10.27 13.49
C GLY A 177 -4.76 8.75 13.43
N LEU A 178 -5.13 8.17 12.27
CA LEU A 178 -5.17 6.73 12.11
C LEU A 178 -3.73 6.15 12.13
N PRO A 179 -3.38 5.31 13.11
CA PRO A 179 -2.03 4.78 13.24
C PRO A 179 -1.82 3.55 12.33
N GLY A 180 -1.45 3.76 11.09
CA GLY A 180 -1.31 2.69 10.08
C GLY A 180 -2.62 2.36 9.37
N MET A 181 -2.55 1.50 8.34
CA MET A 181 -3.69 1.09 7.48
C MET A 181 -4.40 2.26 6.77
N GLN A 182 -3.73 3.40 6.64
CA GLN A 182 -4.30 4.62 6.09
C GLN A 182 -4.74 4.45 4.64
N ASP A 183 -3.95 3.74 3.85
CA ASP A 183 -4.20 3.36 2.46
C ASP A 183 -5.39 2.40 2.31
N ILE A 184 -5.45 1.39 3.17
CA ILE A 184 -6.55 0.41 3.20
C ILE A 184 -7.86 1.08 3.61
N ASP A 185 -7.84 1.89 4.68
CA ASP A 185 -8.99 2.64 5.14
C ASP A 185 -9.54 3.56 4.05
N TRP A 186 -8.65 4.33 3.44
CA TRP A 186 -9.02 5.26 2.38
C TRP A 186 -9.58 4.51 1.16
N PHE A 187 -8.90 3.45 0.71
CA PHE A 187 -9.34 2.60 -0.38
C PHE A 187 -10.74 2.04 -0.15
N LEU A 188 -11.00 1.47 1.03
CA LEU A 188 -12.31 0.88 1.35
C LEU A 188 -13.42 1.94 1.38
N ARG A 189 -13.15 3.14 1.91
CA ARG A 189 -14.13 4.23 1.93
C ARG A 189 -14.41 4.77 0.53
N VAL A 190 -13.43 4.90 -0.33
CA VAL A 190 -13.64 5.25 -1.74
C VAL A 190 -14.45 4.16 -2.44
N MET A 191 -14.09 2.89 -2.24
CA MET A 191 -14.78 1.77 -2.88
C MET A 191 -16.15 1.45 -2.27
N ALA A 192 -16.54 2.05 -1.15
CA ALA A 192 -17.88 1.93 -0.57
C ALA A 192 -18.94 2.68 -1.41
N ASP A 193 -18.55 3.70 -2.17
CA ASP A 193 -19.44 4.35 -3.13
C ASP A 193 -19.73 3.37 -4.30
N PRO A 194 -21.00 3.01 -4.56
CA PRO A 194 -21.34 2.06 -5.63
C PRO A 194 -20.95 2.54 -7.03
N ASP A 195 -20.87 3.85 -7.24
CA ASP A 195 -20.50 4.46 -8.52
C ASP A 195 -18.97 4.57 -8.69
N ALA A 196 -18.20 4.39 -7.62
CA ALA A 196 -16.74 4.45 -7.71
C ALA A 196 -16.19 3.29 -8.54
N GLN A 197 -15.25 3.58 -9.42
CA GLN A 197 -14.58 2.59 -10.26
C GLN A 197 -13.10 2.49 -9.93
N ILE A 198 -12.53 1.33 -10.14
CA ILE A 198 -11.10 1.09 -10.12
C ILE A 198 -10.62 0.72 -11.51
N LEU A 199 -9.65 1.47 -12.02
CA LEU A 199 -8.95 1.17 -13.27
C LEU A 199 -7.53 0.72 -12.94
N VAL A 200 -7.10 -0.38 -13.51
CA VAL A 200 -5.79 -0.98 -13.22
C VAL A 200 -4.91 -0.96 -14.46
N VAL A 201 -3.83 -0.21 -14.40
CA VAL A 201 -2.75 -0.30 -15.39
C VAL A 201 -1.91 -1.53 -15.04
N PRO A 202 -1.82 -2.53 -15.95
CA PRO A 202 -1.21 -3.83 -15.62
C PRO A 202 0.33 -3.79 -15.53
N GLU A 203 0.97 -2.70 -15.96
CA GLU A 203 2.41 -2.52 -15.86
C GLU A 203 2.82 -2.11 -14.43
N PRO A 204 3.99 -2.56 -13.95
CA PRO A 204 4.61 -2.02 -12.74
C PRO A 204 5.15 -0.61 -13.03
N LEU A 205 4.60 0.40 -12.35
CA LEU A 205 4.90 1.82 -12.61
C LEU A 205 5.51 2.54 -11.41
N SER A 206 5.71 1.85 -10.30
CA SER A 206 6.42 2.37 -9.13
C SER A 206 7.26 1.28 -8.45
N ILE A 207 8.16 1.71 -7.58
CA ILE A 207 8.99 0.84 -6.75
C ILE A 207 8.66 1.14 -5.30
N TYR A 208 8.14 0.14 -4.59
CA TYR A 208 7.94 0.17 -3.16
C TYR A 208 9.21 -0.32 -2.47
N ASN A 209 9.92 0.57 -1.80
CA ASN A 209 11.16 0.25 -1.11
C ASN A 209 10.88 -0.24 0.32
N SER A 210 11.31 -1.47 0.63
CA SER A 210 11.19 -2.09 1.94
C SER A 210 12.54 -2.62 2.42
N PRO A 211 13.48 -1.72 2.79
CA PRO A 211 14.78 -2.15 3.28
C PRO A 211 14.66 -2.97 4.57
N ALA A 212 15.59 -3.92 4.77
CA ALA A 212 15.63 -4.75 5.96
C ALA A 212 15.79 -3.89 7.23
N GLY A 213 15.02 -4.22 8.27
CA GLY A 213 15.08 -3.51 9.56
C GLY A 213 14.33 -2.17 9.60
N ARG A 214 13.64 -1.79 8.54
CA ARG A 214 12.83 -0.56 8.54
C ARG A 214 11.71 -0.65 9.57
N GLN A 215 11.69 0.33 10.49
CA GLN A 215 10.54 0.53 11.36
C GLN A 215 9.41 1.21 10.57
N THR A 216 8.31 0.52 10.41
CA THR A 216 7.10 1.08 9.81
C THR A 216 6.19 1.67 10.89
N ILE A 217 5.26 2.55 10.51
CA ILE A 217 4.26 3.13 11.42
C ILE A 217 3.44 2.03 12.12
N THR A 218 3.29 0.86 11.46
CA THR A 218 2.59 -0.30 12.01
C THR A 218 3.44 -1.17 12.92
N THR A 219 4.78 -0.96 12.94
CA THR A 219 5.70 -1.65 13.84
C THR A 219 5.46 -1.14 15.26
N GLY A 220 5.07 -2.00 16.18
CA GLY A 220 4.76 -1.62 17.57
C GLY A 220 3.27 -1.36 17.86
N LEU A 221 2.39 -1.39 16.87
CA LEU A 221 0.95 -1.41 17.15
C LEU A 221 0.56 -2.72 17.82
N THR A 222 -0.20 -2.61 18.93
CA THR A 222 -0.80 -3.78 19.55
C THR A 222 -1.94 -4.33 18.67
N TRP A 223 -2.24 -5.64 18.80
CA TRP A 223 -3.26 -6.30 18.00
C TRP A 223 -4.68 -5.76 18.21
N GLU A 224 -4.94 -5.13 19.36
CA GLU A 224 -6.22 -4.50 19.69
C GLU A 224 -6.52 -3.30 18.78
N LYS A 225 -5.51 -2.53 18.36
CA LYS A 225 -5.74 -1.35 17.54
C LYS A 225 -6.30 -1.68 16.15
N PRO A 226 -5.69 -2.57 15.34
CA PRO A 226 -6.30 -3.00 14.08
C PRO A 226 -7.65 -3.70 14.31
N LEU A 227 -7.84 -4.45 15.41
CA LEU A 227 -9.12 -5.05 15.72
C LEU A 227 -10.20 -3.98 15.94
N ALA A 228 -9.96 -2.97 16.76
CA ALA A 228 -10.89 -1.89 17.01
C ALA A 228 -11.26 -1.15 15.72
N TRP A 229 -10.27 -0.88 14.87
CA TRP A 229 -10.51 -0.29 13.53
C TRP A 229 -11.45 -1.18 12.70
N ALA A 230 -11.17 -2.48 12.63
CA ALA A 230 -12.00 -3.42 11.84
C ALA A 230 -13.43 -3.50 12.34
N GLN A 231 -13.63 -3.50 13.67
CA GLN A 231 -14.96 -3.50 14.28
C GLN A 231 -15.75 -2.23 13.93
N SER A 232 -15.11 -1.06 14.00
CA SER A 232 -15.74 0.22 13.66
C SER A 232 -16.05 0.35 12.17
N ASN A 233 -15.23 -0.26 11.30
CA ASN A 233 -15.34 -0.17 9.84
C ASN A 233 -15.90 -1.46 9.20
N ARG A 234 -16.57 -2.30 9.99
CA ARG A 234 -17.13 -3.58 9.53
C ARG A 234 -18.07 -3.43 8.33
N HIS A 235 -18.80 -2.32 8.25
CA HIS A 235 -19.74 -1.99 7.19
C HIS A 235 -19.07 -1.76 5.82
N LEU A 236 -17.76 -1.49 5.77
CA LEU A 236 -16.98 -1.32 4.54
C LEU A 236 -16.49 -2.65 3.94
N MET A 237 -16.74 -3.76 4.62
CA MET A 237 -16.15 -5.06 4.28
C MET A 237 -17.20 -6.15 4.10
N THR A 238 -16.98 -7.04 3.14
CA THR A 238 -17.70 -8.32 3.13
C THR A 238 -17.34 -9.12 4.39
N SER A 239 -18.18 -10.07 4.78
CA SER A 239 -17.88 -10.94 5.95
C SER A 239 -16.57 -11.72 5.75
N ARG A 240 -16.26 -12.09 4.51
CA ARG A 240 -15.01 -12.76 4.17
C ARG A 240 -13.80 -11.82 4.26
N ALA A 241 -13.93 -10.58 3.75
CA ALA A 241 -12.89 -9.54 3.89
C ALA A 241 -12.54 -9.28 5.36
N TYR A 242 -13.56 -9.23 6.23
CA TYR A 242 -13.37 -9.07 7.66
C TYR A 242 -12.55 -10.23 8.25
N SER A 243 -12.89 -11.49 7.93
CA SER A 243 -12.09 -12.65 8.37
C SER A 243 -10.64 -12.59 7.88
N LEU A 244 -10.42 -12.24 6.61
CA LEU A 244 -9.09 -12.06 6.04
C LEU A 244 -8.29 -10.98 6.78
N PHE A 245 -8.93 -9.84 7.08
CA PHE A 245 -8.30 -8.76 7.84
C PHE A 245 -7.89 -9.22 9.24
N ILE A 246 -8.79 -9.88 9.98
CA ILE A 246 -8.49 -10.41 11.33
C ILE A 246 -7.25 -11.31 11.28
N VAL A 247 -7.21 -12.25 10.33
CA VAL A 247 -6.09 -13.19 10.21
C VAL A 247 -4.78 -12.49 9.83
N ARG A 248 -4.82 -11.50 8.94
CA ARG A 248 -3.61 -10.86 8.42
C ARG A 248 -3.07 -9.73 9.30
N SER A 249 -3.96 -8.98 9.92
CA SER A 249 -3.57 -7.75 10.63
C SER A 249 -3.59 -7.88 12.15
N CYS A 250 -4.37 -8.84 12.69
CA CYS A 250 -4.51 -8.99 14.14
C CYS A 250 -3.82 -10.26 14.66
N VAL A 251 -4.05 -11.41 14.01
CA VAL A 251 -3.57 -12.72 14.51
C VAL A 251 -2.05 -12.79 14.62
N GLU A 252 -1.30 -12.33 13.62
CA GLU A 252 0.17 -12.31 13.67
C GLU A 252 0.71 -11.44 14.81
N LYS A 253 0.11 -10.25 14.99
CA LYS A 253 0.49 -9.34 16.07
C LYS A 253 0.18 -9.94 17.43
N ALA A 254 -0.99 -10.57 17.59
CA ALA A 254 -1.39 -11.22 18.82
C ALA A 254 -0.44 -12.39 19.20
N ALA A 255 -0.04 -13.18 18.21
CA ALA A 255 0.94 -14.25 18.37
C ALA A 255 2.32 -13.70 18.77
N ALA A 256 2.81 -12.68 18.08
CA ALA A 256 4.08 -12.04 18.37
C ALA A 256 4.12 -11.40 19.77
N GLN A 257 3.01 -10.83 20.21
CA GLN A 257 2.84 -10.20 21.53
C GLN A 257 2.49 -11.20 22.65
N ARG A 258 2.43 -12.50 22.33
CA ARG A 258 2.10 -13.56 23.30
C ARG A 258 0.79 -13.30 24.05
N SER A 259 -0.26 -12.87 23.33
CA SER A 259 -1.57 -12.49 23.91
C SER A 259 -2.32 -13.61 24.63
N GLY A 260 -1.83 -14.83 24.57
CA GLY A 260 -2.35 -16.00 25.28
C GLY A 260 -3.77 -16.40 24.85
N LEU A 261 -4.47 -17.14 25.72
CA LEU A 261 -5.82 -17.63 25.42
C LEU A 261 -6.85 -16.50 25.21
N ARG A 262 -6.68 -15.37 25.89
CA ARG A 262 -7.58 -14.22 25.73
C ARG A 262 -7.53 -13.68 24.30
N GLY A 263 -6.33 -13.42 23.78
CA GLY A 263 -6.16 -12.95 22.40
C GLY A 263 -6.66 -13.97 21.39
N PHE A 264 -6.33 -15.25 21.59
CA PHE A 264 -6.81 -16.34 20.76
C PHE A 264 -8.34 -16.36 20.65
N TRP A 265 -9.06 -16.46 21.77
CA TRP A 265 -10.50 -16.58 21.76
C TRP A 265 -11.21 -15.31 21.26
N THR A 266 -10.65 -14.13 21.55
CA THR A 266 -11.19 -12.87 21.02
C THR A 266 -11.13 -12.86 19.49
N LEU A 267 -9.95 -13.13 18.91
CA LEU A 267 -9.76 -13.12 17.46
C LEU A 267 -10.48 -14.29 16.77
N PHE A 268 -10.53 -15.45 17.42
CA PHE A 268 -11.30 -16.59 16.93
C PHE A 268 -12.78 -16.25 16.77
N ARG A 269 -13.41 -15.67 17.81
CA ARG A 269 -14.82 -15.24 17.74
C ARG A 269 -15.04 -14.21 16.64
N GLU A 270 -14.17 -13.23 16.50
CA GLU A 270 -14.27 -12.22 15.45
C GLU A 270 -14.16 -12.85 14.06
N CYS A 271 -13.18 -13.71 13.85
CA CYS A 271 -12.95 -14.35 12.56
C CYS A 271 -14.08 -15.32 12.18
N MET A 272 -14.50 -16.20 13.10
CA MET A 272 -15.40 -17.32 12.82
C MET A 272 -16.88 -16.93 12.85
N PHE A 273 -17.30 -16.09 13.82
CA PHE A 273 -18.72 -15.81 14.04
C PHE A 273 -19.18 -14.44 13.56
N ARG A 274 -18.28 -13.46 13.50
CA ARG A 274 -18.58 -12.14 12.94
C ARG A 274 -18.12 -12.00 11.50
N GLY A 275 -17.18 -12.83 11.08
CA GLY A 275 -16.75 -12.99 9.71
C GLY A 275 -17.46 -14.15 9.00
N SER A 276 -16.87 -14.56 7.88
CA SER A 276 -17.23 -15.76 7.10
C SER A 276 -15.96 -16.35 6.49
N PRO A 277 -15.16 -17.09 7.30
CA PRO A 277 -13.92 -17.66 6.81
C PRO A 277 -14.18 -18.91 5.98
N ASP A 278 -13.47 -19.05 4.87
CA ASP A 278 -13.35 -20.30 4.14
C ASP A 278 -12.29 -21.22 4.79
N PRO A 279 -12.17 -22.50 4.37
CA PRO A 279 -11.18 -23.44 4.93
C PRO A 279 -9.74 -22.92 4.88
N HIS A 280 -9.39 -22.14 3.84
CA HIS A 280 -8.05 -21.55 3.74
C HIS A 280 -7.82 -20.46 4.80
N ILE A 281 -8.80 -19.61 5.05
CA ILE A 281 -8.72 -18.58 6.11
C ILE A 281 -8.63 -19.23 7.49
N ILE A 282 -9.39 -20.31 7.72
CA ILE A 282 -9.33 -21.08 8.97
C ILE A 282 -7.91 -21.67 9.16
N PHE A 283 -7.38 -22.30 8.13
CA PHE A 283 -6.00 -22.82 8.14
C PHE A 283 -4.98 -21.71 8.43
N LEU A 284 -5.10 -20.55 7.78
CA LEU A 284 -4.23 -19.41 8.03
C LEU A 284 -4.34 -18.91 9.47
N PHE A 285 -5.54 -18.86 10.05
CA PHE A 285 -5.74 -18.45 11.44
C PHE A 285 -4.88 -19.27 12.40
N PHE A 286 -5.00 -20.61 12.34
CA PHE A 286 -4.29 -21.50 13.24
C PHE A 286 -2.78 -21.47 12.99
N THR A 287 -2.34 -21.51 11.73
CA THR A 287 -0.91 -21.50 11.40
C THR A 287 -0.21 -20.20 11.79
N ARG A 288 -0.90 -19.05 11.63
CA ARG A 288 -0.33 -17.74 11.99
C ARG A 288 -0.33 -17.50 13.49
N TYR A 289 -1.29 -18.05 14.22
CA TYR A 289 -1.31 -17.96 15.67
C TYR A 289 -0.27 -18.90 16.32
N ALA A 290 -0.11 -20.12 15.80
CA ALA A 290 0.80 -21.13 16.34
C ALA A 290 2.27 -20.87 15.99
N PHE A 291 2.55 -20.31 14.81
CA PHE A 291 3.91 -20.13 14.30
C PHE A 291 4.19 -18.66 14.00
N THR A 292 5.23 -18.12 14.62
CA THR A 292 5.76 -16.79 14.28
C THR A 292 6.21 -16.74 12.82
N GLU A 293 6.33 -15.55 12.25
CA GLU A 293 6.74 -15.36 10.86
C GLU A 293 8.09 -16.03 10.55
N ASP A 294 9.06 -15.88 11.43
CA ASP A 294 10.39 -16.50 11.30
C ASP A 294 10.30 -18.04 11.24
N ARG A 295 9.50 -18.66 12.09
CA ARG A 295 9.30 -20.13 12.05
C ARG A 295 8.61 -20.57 10.77
N ARG A 296 7.65 -19.81 10.27
CA ARG A 296 6.99 -20.12 8.99
C ARG A 296 7.97 -20.00 7.81
N HIS A 297 8.86 -18.99 7.83
CA HIS A 297 9.94 -18.87 6.85
C HIS A 297 10.89 -20.06 6.91
N GLN A 298 11.36 -20.44 8.08
CA GLN A 298 12.24 -21.61 8.28
C GLN A 298 11.60 -22.92 7.78
N ILE A 299 10.33 -23.16 8.11
CA ILE A 299 9.56 -24.33 7.64
C ILE A 299 9.45 -24.33 6.12
N ARG A 300 9.10 -23.20 5.50
CA ARG A 300 8.98 -23.06 4.05
C ARG A 300 10.32 -23.29 3.34
N ASP A 301 11.40 -22.74 3.88
CA ASP A 301 12.75 -22.92 3.31
C ASP A 301 13.23 -24.36 3.46
N PHE A 302 12.92 -25.02 4.57
CA PHE A 302 13.18 -26.44 4.74
C PHE A 302 12.48 -27.28 3.67
N PHE A 303 11.18 -27.07 3.45
CA PHE A 303 10.43 -27.79 2.40
C PHE A 303 10.93 -27.48 0.98
N ARG A 304 11.30 -26.24 0.69
CA ARG A 304 11.90 -25.88 -0.61
C ARG A 304 13.21 -26.59 -0.85
N ARG A 305 14.12 -26.62 0.13
CA ARG A 305 15.40 -27.33 0.06
C ARG A 305 15.21 -28.84 -0.11
N THR A 306 14.20 -29.40 0.55
CA THR A 306 13.89 -30.84 0.45
C THR A 306 13.30 -31.20 -0.91
N ALA A 307 12.46 -30.32 -1.49
CA ALA A 307 11.90 -30.49 -2.82
C ALA A 307 12.99 -30.37 -3.92
N SER A 308 13.91 -29.41 -3.82
CA SER A 308 15.05 -29.31 -4.75
C SER A 308 15.94 -30.53 -4.71
N ARG A 309 16.24 -31.07 -3.52
CA ARG A 309 17.06 -32.30 -3.38
C ARG A 309 16.43 -33.54 -4.01
N LYS A 310 15.07 -33.61 -4.09
CA LYS A 310 14.38 -34.71 -4.78
C LYS A 310 14.44 -34.61 -6.29
N MET A 311 14.61 -33.43 -6.85
CA MET A 311 14.75 -33.22 -8.30
C MET A 311 16.18 -33.49 -8.80
N ASP A 312 17.19 -33.41 -7.91
CA ASP A 312 18.61 -33.65 -8.24
C ASP A 312 19.07 -35.11 -8.07
N GLN A 313 18.17 -36.03 -7.74
CA GLN A 313 18.55 -37.47 -7.74
C GLN A 313 18.59 -37.98 -9.19
N PRO A 314 19.73 -38.49 -9.68
CA PRO A 314 19.82 -39.03 -11.03
C PRO A 314 18.87 -40.22 -11.17
N ALA A 315 18.14 -40.23 -12.27
CA ALA A 315 17.31 -41.40 -12.64
C ALA A 315 18.14 -42.67 -12.60
N TYR A 316 17.60 -43.70 -11.95
CA TYR A 316 18.23 -45.01 -11.87
C TYR A 316 18.74 -45.48 -13.24
N PRO A 317 19.95 -46.00 -13.35
CA PRO A 317 20.43 -46.56 -14.60
C PRO A 317 19.54 -47.75 -15.00
N ALA A 318 19.10 -47.76 -16.25
CA ALA A 318 18.36 -48.86 -16.85
C ALA A 318 19.15 -50.19 -16.67
N ARG A 319 18.50 -51.23 -16.18
CA ARG A 319 19.10 -52.58 -16.09
C ARG A 319 19.50 -53.00 -17.48
N PRO A 320 20.73 -53.56 -17.67
CA PRO A 320 21.09 -54.19 -18.94
C PRO A 320 20.22 -55.42 -19.13
N GLY A 321 19.57 -55.48 -20.30
CA GLY A 321 18.75 -56.62 -20.72
C GLY A 321 19.56 -57.87 -20.84
N SER A 322 18.99 -58.95 -20.37
CA SER A 322 19.35 -60.35 -20.71
C SER A 322 18.61 -60.75 -21.97
#